data_a43c803f0fd5076633635b847e83c772
#
_entry.id   a43c803f0fd5076633635b847e83c772
#
_cell.length_a   1.000
_cell.length_b   1.000
_cell.length_c   1.000
_cell.angle_alpha   90.00
_cell.angle_beta   90.00
_cell.angle_gamma   90.00
#
_symmetry.space_group_name_H-M   'P 1'
#
loop_
_entity.id
_entity.type
_entity.pdbx_description
1 polymer ?
#
loop_
_entity_poly.entity_id
_entity_poly.type
_entity_poly.pdbx_seq_one_letter_code
_entity_poly.pdbx_strand_id
1 'polypeptide(L)'
;MILLTGATGSIGSRLLPRLIDDGQQVRCLVREPRKLGDRRVDVQITMGDLRELSDPYMLRQAMRGVDTVIHLAASIRDQPPYRVEELNGLATVRLLEAAERAGVKRFVFFSALNASAVQRTRFFRAKWIAEQAVAKSTLDSTIFRPSIVFDHSDPWITLLRRFSFLPRIPISGNGKSRYQPVWADDVARAVEH
;
A
#
# COMPACT_ATOMS: atom_id res chain seq x y z
N MET A 1 -11.84 3.50 -14.67
CA MET A 1 -10.72 2.53 -14.53
C MET A 1 -9.94 2.83 -13.25
N ILE A 2 -9.57 1.80 -12.50
CA ILE A 2 -8.82 1.91 -11.25
C ILE A 2 -7.33 1.62 -11.51
N LEU A 3 -6.43 2.49 -11.06
CA LEU A 3 -5.00 2.17 -10.95
C LEU A 3 -4.71 1.62 -9.55
N LEU A 4 -4.26 0.38 -9.47
CA LEU A 4 -3.90 -0.27 -8.21
C LEU A 4 -2.38 -0.41 -8.11
N THR A 5 -1.78 0.17 -7.08
CA THR A 5 -0.38 -0.07 -6.73
C THR A 5 -0.31 -0.98 -5.50
N GLY A 6 0.71 -1.84 -5.43
CA GLY A 6 0.82 -2.79 -4.33
C GLY A 6 -0.14 -3.99 -4.44
N ALA A 7 -0.64 -4.29 -5.64
CA ALA A 7 -1.55 -5.40 -5.92
C ALA A 7 -1.03 -6.78 -5.45
N THR A 8 0.28 -6.95 -5.32
CA THR A 8 0.93 -8.19 -4.88
C THR A 8 1.21 -8.25 -3.37
N GLY A 9 0.85 -7.21 -2.62
CA GLY A 9 0.99 -7.15 -1.16
C GLY A 9 -0.18 -7.82 -0.41
N SER A 10 -0.11 -7.87 0.93
CA SER A 10 -1.10 -8.53 1.79
C SER A 10 -2.54 -8.06 1.55
N ILE A 11 -2.75 -6.75 1.44
CA ILE A 11 -4.08 -6.18 1.16
C ILE A 11 -4.40 -6.30 -0.33
N GLY A 12 -3.46 -5.92 -1.21
CA GLY A 12 -3.69 -5.84 -2.65
C GLY A 12 -4.04 -7.18 -3.29
N SER A 13 -3.43 -8.28 -2.83
CA SER A 13 -3.73 -9.63 -3.33
C SER A 13 -5.14 -10.11 -2.99
N ARG A 14 -5.80 -9.49 -2.00
CA ARG A 14 -7.19 -9.76 -1.61
C ARG A 14 -8.16 -8.78 -2.23
N LEU A 15 -7.76 -7.52 -2.37
CA LEU A 15 -8.57 -6.49 -2.99
C LEU A 15 -8.72 -6.70 -4.51
N LEU A 16 -7.63 -7.09 -5.19
CA LEU A 16 -7.63 -7.24 -6.64
C LEU A 16 -8.72 -8.21 -7.15
N PRO A 17 -8.85 -9.46 -6.62
CA PRO A 17 -9.93 -10.36 -7.02
C PRO A 17 -11.31 -9.73 -6.81
N ARG A 18 -11.56 -9.05 -5.70
CA ARG A 18 -12.84 -8.41 -5.39
C ARG A 18 -13.20 -7.35 -6.43
N LEU A 19 -12.25 -6.45 -6.74
CA LEU A 19 -12.46 -5.43 -7.77
C LEU A 19 -12.78 -6.02 -9.14
N ILE A 20 -12.12 -7.14 -9.51
CA ILE A 20 -12.40 -7.85 -10.77
C ILE A 20 -13.79 -8.49 -10.74
N ASP A 21 -14.12 -9.18 -9.65
CA ASP A 21 -15.38 -9.88 -9.48
C ASP A 21 -16.57 -8.88 -9.47
N ASP A 22 -16.34 -7.63 -9.02
CA ASP A 22 -17.29 -6.50 -9.10
C ASP A 22 -17.35 -5.83 -10.50
N GLY A 23 -16.66 -6.38 -11.48
CA GLY A 23 -16.64 -5.87 -12.85
C GLY A 23 -15.82 -4.59 -13.05
N GLN A 24 -14.98 -4.21 -12.09
CA GLN A 24 -14.13 -3.04 -12.20
C GLN A 24 -13.00 -3.25 -13.20
N GLN A 25 -12.75 -2.26 -14.05
CA GLN A 25 -11.56 -2.25 -14.88
C GLN A 25 -10.35 -1.83 -14.03
N VAL A 26 -9.41 -2.75 -13.84
CA VAL A 26 -8.23 -2.52 -13.00
C VAL A 26 -6.95 -2.54 -13.84
N ARG A 27 -6.11 -1.54 -13.59
CA ARG A 27 -4.71 -1.51 -14.05
C ARG A 27 -3.79 -1.66 -12.86
N CYS A 28 -2.91 -2.65 -12.89
CA CYS A 28 -1.93 -2.89 -11.84
C CYS A 28 -0.58 -2.27 -12.22
N LEU A 29 -0.06 -1.38 -11.37
CA LEU A 29 1.34 -0.94 -11.46
C LEU A 29 2.20 -1.89 -10.64
N VAL A 30 3.00 -2.70 -11.33
CA VAL A 30 3.77 -3.79 -10.70
C VAL A 30 5.18 -3.89 -11.30
N ARG A 31 6.11 -4.36 -10.47
CA ARG A 31 7.48 -4.68 -10.90
C ARG A 31 7.58 -6.05 -11.56
N GLU A 32 6.84 -7.00 -11.02
CA GLU A 32 6.87 -8.41 -11.42
C GLU A 32 5.45 -8.91 -11.69
N PRO A 33 4.96 -8.85 -12.94
CA PRO A 33 3.59 -9.26 -13.28
C PRO A 33 3.27 -10.72 -12.91
N ARG A 34 4.27 -11.60 -12.90
CA ARG A 34 4.07 -13.02 -12.54
C ARG A 34 3.55 -13.20 -11.11
N LYS A 35 3.82 -12.25 -10.20
CA LYS A 35 3.31 -12.27 -8.82
C LYS A 35 1.81 -12.01 -8.69
N LEU A 36 1.13 -11.56 -9.76
CA LEU A 36 -0.33 -11.45 -9.80
C LEU A 36 -1.01 -12.81 -9.96
N GLY A 37 -0.25 -13.88 -10.26
CA GLY A 37 -0.80 -15.21 -10.50
C GLY A 37 -1.71 -15.24 -11.71
N ASP A 38 -2.79 -16.02 -11.62
CA ASP A 38 -3.75 -16.20 -12.73
C ASP A 38 -4.56 -14.92 -13.01
N ARG A 39 -4.75 -14.05 -12.02
CA ARG A 39 -5.47 -12.77 -12.17
C ARG A 39 -4.79 -11.76 -13.10
N ARG A 40 -3.56 -12.04 -13.54
CA ARG A 40 -2.84 -11.19 -14.53
C ARG A 40 -3.55 -11.07 -15.87
N VAL A 41 -4.40 -12.04 -16.24
CA VAL A 41 -5.13 -12.03 -17.51
C VAL A 41 -6.39 -11.17 -17.47
N ASP A 42 -6.88 -10.87 -16.27
CA ASP A 42 -8.11 -10.11 -16.02
C ASP A 42 -7.84 -8.60 -15.86
N VAL A 43 -6.58 -8.18 -15.89
CA VAL A 43 -6.19 -6.79 -15.60
C VAL A 43 -5.28 -6.21 -16.67
N GLN A 44 -5.26 -4.89 -16.77
CA GLN A 44 -4.22 -4.19 -17.50
C GLN A 44 -2.96 -4.12 -16.63
N ILE A 45 -1.80 -4.28 -17.23
CA ILE A 45 -0.52 -4.23 -16.53
C ILE A 45 0.31 -3.05 -17.04
N THR A 46 0.75 -2.21 -16.12
CA THR A 46 1.83 -1.26 -16.35
C THR A 46 3.05 -1.74 -15.55
N MET A 47 4.11 -2.03 -16.25
CA MET A 47 5.38 -2.33 -15.58
C MET A 47 6.02 -1.04 -15.09
N GLY A 48 6.41 -1.02 -13.84
CA GLY A 48 7.06 0.12 -13.25
C GLY A 48 7.41 -0.10 -11.79
N ASP A 49 8.39 0.66 -11.34
CA ASP A 49 8.86 0.66 -9.96
C ASP A 49 8.59 2.01 -9.32
N LEU A 50 7.85 2.01 -8.23
CA LEU A 50 7.62 3.24 -7.44
C LEU A 50 8.91 3.83 -6.84
N ARG A 51 10.01 3.07 -6.84
CA ARG A 51 11.34 3.56 -6.49
C ARG A 51 11.92 4.49 -7.57
N GLU A 52 11.56 4.25 -8.83
CA GLU A 52 12.07 4.95 -10.01
C GLU A 52 11.07 5.95 -10.59
N LEU A 53 10.20 6.52 -9.75
CA LEU A 53 9.16 7.48 -10.15
C LEU A 53 9.70 8.81 -10.74
N SER A 54 10.97 8.88 -11.05
CA SER A 54 11.56 9.98 -11.81
C SER A 54 11.24 9.93 -13.31
N ASP A 55 10.71 8.80 -13.82
CA ASP A 55 10.27 8.69 -15.21
C ASP A 55 8.84 9.21 -15.39
N PRO A 56 8.67 10.44 -15.93
CA PRO A 56 7.35 11.01 -16.18
C PRO A 56 6.55 10.25 -17.25
N TYR A 57 7.23 9.50 -18.12
CA TYR A 57 6.57 8.72 -19.16
C TYR A 57 5.84 7.51 -18.56
N MET A 58 6.49 6.78 -17.68
CA MET A 58 5.90 5.61 -17.00
C MET A 58 4.64 6.02 -16.23
N LEU A 59 4.69 7.12 -15.46
CA LEU A 59 3.53 7.62 -14.71
C LEU A 59 2.39 8.07 -15.62
N ARG A 60 2.67 8.76 -16.73
CA ARG A 60 1.64 9.14 -17.71
C ARG A 60 0.96 7.92 -18.32
N GLN A 61 1.72 6.87 -18.65
CA GLN A 61 1.16 5.63 -19.16
C GLN A 61 0.30 4.92 -18.11
N ALA A 62 0.76 4.87 -16.86
CA ALA A 62 0.01 4.30 -15.76
C ALA A 62 -1.33 5.00 -15.53
N MET A 63 -1.36 6.33 -15.65
CA MET A 63 -2.56 7.16 -15.38
C MET A 63 -3.54 7.27 -16.56
N ARG A 64 -3.21 6.77 -17.74
CA ARG A 64 -4.05 6.93 -18.93
C ARG A 64 -5.42 6.29 -18.74
N GLY A 65 -6.50 7.11 -18.76
CA GLY A 65 -7.89 6.67 -18.59
C GLY A 65 -8.23 6.21 -17.18
N VAL A 66 -7.43 6.58 -16.18
CA VAL A 66 -7.66 6.27 -14.77
C VAL A 66 -8.56 7.33 -14.14
N ASP A 67 -9.61 6.88 -13.44
CA ASP A 67 -10.51 7.74 -12.67
C ASP A 67 -10.19 7.70 -11.17
N THR A 68 -9.69 6.54 -10.70
CA THR A 68 -9.40 6.29 -9.29
C THR A 68 -8.02 5.66 -9.13
N VAL A 69 -7.24 6.16 -8.20
CA VAL A 69 -5.98 5.54 -7.77
C VAL A 69 -6.16 4.91 -6.40
N ILE A 70 -5.81 3.63 -6.25
CA ILE A 70 -5.72 2.95 -4.96
C ILE A 70 -4.24 2.66 -4.69
N HIS A 71 -3.66 3.40 -3.74
CA HIS A 71 -2.23 3.34 -3.43
C HIS A 71 -1.96 2.53 -2.17
N LEU A 72 -1.71 1.22 -2.35
CA LEU A 72 -1.36 0.26 -1.28
C LEU A 72 0.14 0.02 -1.16
N ALA A 73 0.91 0.35 -2.20
CA ALA A 73 2.35 0.08 -2.20
C ALA A 73 3.05 0.83 -1.07
N ALA A 74 3.84 0.08 -0.30
CA ALA A 74 4.62 0.61 0.81
C ALA A 74 5.83 -0.29 1.10
N SER A 75 6.82 0.26 1.80
CA SER A 75 7.92 -0.51 2.36
C SER A 75 8.17 -0.11 3.81
N ILE A 76 8.24 -1.07 4.71
CA ILE A 76 8.53 -0.84 6.13
C ILE A 76 10.04 -0.69 6.41
N ARG A 77 10.89 -0.96 5.41
CA ARG A 77 12.35 -0.96 5.51
C ARG A 77 12.96 -0.25 4.32
N ASP A 78 14.20 0.19 4.50
CA ASP A 78 15.05 0.61 3.37
C ASP A 78 15.18 -0.56 2.37
N GLN A 79 15.22 -0.22 1.10
CA GLN A 79 15.52 -1.13 -0.01
C GLN A 79 16.67 -0.51 -0.82
N PRO A 80 17.93 -0.73 -0.41
CA PRO A 80 19.06 -0.04 -1.03
C PRO A 80 19.02 -0.07 -2.55
N PRO A 81 19.36 1.05 -3.20
CA PRO A 81 19.85 2.30 -2.64
C PRO A 81 18.76 3.22 -2.02
N TYR A 82 17.48 2.85 -2.06
CA TYR A 82 16.34 3.68 -1.67
C TYR A 82 16.05 3.60 -0.17
N ARG A 83 15.74 4.75 0.42
CA ARG A 83 15.35 4.89 1.82
C ARG A 83 13.84 4.75 2.00
N VAL A 84 13.42 4.38 3.21
CA VAL A 84 11.99 4.21 3.55
C VAL A 84 11.17 5.49 3.32
N GLU A 85 11.78 6.67 3.51
CA GLU A 85 11.14 7.96 3.26
C GLU A 85 10.86 8.19 1.77
N GLU A 86 11.79 7.79 0.91
CA GLU A 86 11.61 7.88 -0.54
C GLU A 86 10.53 6.93 -1.02
N LEU A 87 10.53 5.70 -0.48
CA LEU A 87 9.60 4.64 -0.87
C LEU A 87 8.16 4.90 -0.44
N ASN A 88 7.94 5.64 0.64
CA ASN A 88 6.59 5.90 1.17
C ASN A 88 6.17 7.36 1.06
N GLY A 89 7.07 8.30 1.33
CA GLY A 89 6.78 9.74 1.28
C GLY A 89 6.84 10.28 -0.14
N LEU A 90 8.06 10.32 -0.70
CA LEU A 90 8.30 10.92 -2.01
C LEU A 90 7.57 10.18 -3.14
N ALA A 91 7.56 8.85 -3.10
CA ALA A 91 6.85 8.04 -4.09
C ALA A 91 5.34 8.35 -4.11
N THR A 92 4.71 8.50 -2.93
CA THR A 92 3.29 8.87 -2.85
C THR A 92 3.05 10.27 -3.40
N VAL A 93 3.90 11.26 -3.06
CA VAL A 93 3.77 12.64 -3.58
C VAL A 93 3.86 12.66 -5.11
N ARG A 94 4.84 11.99 -5.70
CA ARG A 94 4.99 11.91 -7.16
C ARG A 94 3.80 11.23 -7.85
N LEU A 95 3.29 10.15 -7.24
CA LEU A 95 2.11 9.46 -7.76
C LEU A 95 0.88 10.36 -7.70
N LEU A 96 0.69 11.09 -6.61
CA LEU A 96 -0.39 12.05 -6.40
C LEU A 96 -0.34 13.18 -7.43
N GLU A 97 0.83 13.82 -7.63
CA GLU A 97 1.02 14.85 -8.64
C GLU A 97 0.75 14.34 -10.06
N ALA A 98 1.12 13.10 -10.35
CA ALA A 98 0.82 12.49 -11.65
C ALA A 98 -0.67 12.25 -11.83
N ALA A 99 -1.38 11.85 -10.77
CA ALA A 99 -2.83 11.67 -10.76
C ALA A 99 -3.56 13.01 -10.98
N GLU A 100 -3.15 14.08 -10.29
CA GLU A 100 -3.71 15.43 -10.48
C GLU A 100 -3.52 15.93 -11.93
N ARG A 101 -2.30 15.80 -12.47
CA ARG A 101 -2.02 16.19 -13.88
C ARG A 101 -2.81 15.38 -14.90
N ALA A 102 -3.16 14.14 -14.59
CA ALA A 102 -3.93 13.25 -15.46
C ALA A 102 -5.45 13.44 -15.34
N GLY A 103 -5.92 14.29 -14.42
CA GLY A 103 -7.34 14.50 -14.17
C GLY A 103 -8.03 13.33 -13.48
N VAL A 104 -7.29 12.55 -12.70
CA VAL A 104 -7.85 11.52 -11.80
C VAL A 104 -8.84 12.19 -10.85
N LYS A 105 -9.94 11.53 -10.52
CA LYS A 105 -10.99 12.08 -9.65
C LYS A 105 -10.77 11.71 -8.19
N ARG A 106 -10.41 10.45 -7.93
CA ARG A 106 -10.35 9.89 -6.57
C ARG A 106 -8.98 9.28 -6.28
N PHE A 107 -8.47 9.52 -5.06
CA PHE A 107 -7.21 8.98 -4.58
C PHE A 107 -7.39 8.29 -3.21
N VAL A 108 -7.28 6.98 -3.18
CA VAL A 108 -7.35 6.18 -1.96
C VAL A 108 -5.93 5.88 -1.49
N PHE A 109 -5.58 6.37 -0.31
CA PHE A 109 -4.24 6.22 0.25
C PHE A 109 -4.22 5.36 1.51
N PHE A 110 -3.27 4.46 1.57
CA PHE A 110 -3.02 3.65 2.76
C PHE A 110 -1.85 4.18 3.56
N SER A 111 -2.19 4.81 4.67
CA SER A 111 -1.26 5.26 5.70
C SER A 111 -1.08 4.19 6.79
N ALA A 112 -0.90 4.59 8.03
CA ALA A 112 -0.80 3.72 9.19
C ALA A 112 -1.33 4.42 10.44
N LEU A 113 -1.90 3.68 11.38
CA LEU A 113 -2.54 4.19 12.60
C LEU A 113 -1.65 5.16 13.39
N ASN A 114 -0.33 4.91 13.42
CA ASN A 114 0.63 5.71 14.17
C ASN A 114 1.36 6.77 13.32
N ALA A 115 0.88 7.08 12.11
CA ALA A 115 1.47 8.12 11.28
C ALA A 115 1.39 9.49 11.98
N SER A 116 2.53 10.11 12.23
CA SER A 116 2.64 11.40 12.95
C SER A 116 3.99 12.04 12.72
N ALA A 117 4.04 13.38 12.78
CA ALA A 117 5.27 14.17 12.66
C ALA A 117 6.30 13.85 13.75
N VAL A 118 5.81 13.55 14.97
CA VAL A 118 6.65 13.35 16.17
C VAL A 118 7.08 11.89 16.36
N GLN A 119 6.69 10.99 15.45
CA GLN A 119 7.06 9.58 15.55
C GLN A 119 8.58 9.38 15.38
N ARG A 120 9.15 8.52 16.22
CA ARG A 120 10.57 8.16 16.12
C ARG A 120 10.87 7.29 14.90
N THR A 121 9.91 6.48 14.47
CA THR A 121 10.06 5.56 13.35
C THR A 121 9.95 6.31 12.03
N ARG A 122 10.97 6.20 11.20
CA ARG A 122 11.07 6.85 9.88
C ARG A 122 9.88 6.50 8.96
N PHE A 123 9.43 5.25 8.99
CA PHE A 123 8.26 4.79 8.24
C PHE A 123 6.99 5.60 8.57
N PHE A 124 6.66 5.77 9.86
CA PHE A 124 5.45 6.49 10.25
C PHE A 124 5.54 7.99 9.95
N ARG A 125 6.74 8.59 10.05
CA ARG A 125 6.93 9.98 9.60
C ARG A 125 6.75 10.13 8.09
N ALA A 126 7.27 9.17 7.30
CA ALA A 126 7.09 9.17 5.85
C ALA A 126 5.61 9.04 5.46
N LYS A 127 4.87 8.16 6.14
CA LYS A 127 3.42 8.02 5.95
C LYS A 127 2.68 9.31 6.31
N TRP A 128 3.06 9.96 7.41
CA TRP A 128 2.47 11.25 7.78
C TRP A 128 2.73 12.35 6.73
N ILE A 129 3.94 12.47 6.21
CA ILE A 129 4.26 13.42 5.13
C ILE A 129 3.38 13.16 3.91
N ALA A 130 3.25 11.90 3.51
CA ALA A 130 2.38 11.51 2.41
C ALA A 130 0.90 11.87 2.67
N GLU A 131 0.39 11.65 3.89
CA GLU A 131 -0.97 12.05 4.28
C GLU A 131 -1.19 13.57 4.13
N GLN A 132 -0.21 14.38 4.54
CA GLN A 132 -0.32 15.83 4.42
C GLN A 132 -0.41 16.26 2.94
N ALA A 133 0.32 15.59 2.06
CA ALA A 133 0.23 15.85 0.64
C ALA A 133 -1.15 15.44 0.08
N VAL A 134 -1.61 14.24 0.41
CA VAL A 134 -2.93 13.74 -0.03
C VAL A 134 -4.08 14.62 0.48
N ALA A 135 -4.04 15.03 1.75
CA ALA A 135 -5.07 15.88 2.35
C ALA A 135 -5.11 17.31 1.75
N LYS A 136 -3.99 17.78 1.17
CA LYS A 136 -3.91 19.10 0.50
C LYS A 136 -4.16 19.02 -0.99
N SER A 137 -4.30 17.83 -1.55
CA SER A 137 -4.55 17.65 -2.98
C SER A 137 -5.95 18.14 -3.39
N THR A 138 -6.11 18.37 -4.67
CA THR A 138 -7.41 18.75 -5.25
C THR A 138 -8.33 17.56 -5.53
N LEU A 139 -7.82 16.33 -5.32
CA LEU A 139 -8.54 15.09 -5.58
C LEU A 139 -9.51 14.76 -4.43
N ASP A 140 -10.63 14.10 -4.76
CA ASP A 140 -11.43 13.43 -3.74
C ASP A 140 -10.59 12.32 -3.10
N SER A 141 -10.20 12.48 -1.83
CA SER A 141 -9.24 11.61 -1.20
C SER A 141 -9.81 10.88 0.02
N THR A 142 -9.48 9.60 0.11
CA THR A 142 -9.76 8.76 1.28
C THR A 142 -8.45 8.23 1.85
N ILE A 143 -8.21 8.45 3.15
CA ILE A 143 -7.01 8.00 3.84
C ILE A 143 -7.37 6.90 4.85
N PHE A 144 -6.93 5.68 4.57
CA PHE A 144 -7.02 4.57 5.51
C PHE A 144 -5.80 4.54 6.42
N ARG A 145 -6.02 4.40 7.73
CA ARG A 145 -4.98 4.25 8.76
C ARG A 145 -5.11 2.90 9.47
N PRO A 146 -4.83 1.78 8.79
CA PRO A 146 -4.90 0.49 9.44
C PRO A 146 -3.87 0.38 10.56
N SER A 147 -4.15 -0.47 11.52
CA SER A 147 -3.21 -0.93 12.53
C SER A 147 -2.25 -1.98 11.93
N ILE A 148 -1.85 -2.99 12.67
CA ILE A 148 -1.00 -4.08 12.16
C ILE A 148 -1.86 -4.97 11.26
N VAL A 149 -1.71 -4.83 9.95
CA VAL A 149 -2.37 -5.71 8.99
C VAL A 149 -1.60 -7.02 8.92
N PHE A 150 -2.31 -8.13 9.04
CA PHE A 150 -1.72 -9.46 8.99
C PHE A 150 -2.47 -10.39 8.04
N ASP A 151 -1.77 -11.41 7.57
CA ASP A 151 -2.33 -12.51 6.79
C ASP A 151 -1.64 -13.85 7.14
N HIS A 152 -2.09 -14.93 6.50
CA HIS A 152 -1.53 -16.28 6.76
C HIS A 152 -0.03 -16.41 6.45
N SER A 153 0.48 -15.63 5.52
CA SER A 153 1.89 -15.64 5.08
C SER A 153 2.75 -14.60 5.81
N ASP A 154 2.15 -13.81 6.72
CA ASP A 154 2.84 -12.74 7.41
C ASP A 154 4.00 -13.28 8.28
N PRO A 155 5.23 -12.74 8.13
CA PRO A 155 6.39 -13.19 8.89
C PRO A 155 6.23 -13.04 10.41
N TRP A 156 5.49 -12.00 10.86
CA TRP A 156 5.25 -11.76 12.28
C TRP A 156 4.32 -12.83 12.87
N ILE A 157 3.23 -13.16 12.17
CA ILE A 157 2.34 -14.26 12.56
C ILE A 157 3.09 -15.60 12.56
N THR A 158 3.91 -15.84 11.55
CA THR A 158 4.75 -17.04 11.48
C THR A 158 5.72 -17.12 12.66
N LEU A 159 6.31 -16.00 13.07
CA LEU A 159 7.20 -15.92 14.24
C LEU A 159 6.45 -16.20 15.54
N LEU A 160 5.29 -15.56 15.74
CA LEU A 160 4.45 -15.81 16.93
C LEU A 160 4.03 -17.27 17.03
N ARG A 161 3.64 -17.88 15.91
CA ARG A 161 3.32 -19.31 15.85
C ARG A 161 4.52 -20.18 16.24
N ARG A 162 5.74 -19.86 15.81
CA ARG A 162 6.95 -20.57 16.24
C ARG A 162 7.21 -20.42 17.73
N PHE A 163 7.00 -19.21 18.28
CA PHE A 163 7.17 -18.97 19.70
C PHE A 163 6.15 -19.73 20.57
N SER A 164 4.93 -19.97 20.07
CA SER A 164 3.92 -20.73 20.83
C SER A 164 4.29 -22.19 21.11
N PHE A 165 5.26 -22.74 20.37
CA PHE A 165 5.80 -24.08 20.63
C PHE A 165 6.94 -24.13 21.68
N LEU A 166 7.41 -22.96 22.14
CA LEU A 166 8.45 -22.86 23.15
C LEU A 166 7.86 -23.04 24.56
N PRO A 167 8.54 -23.71 25.48
CA PRO A 167 8.09 -23.84 26.88
C PRO A 167 8.07 -22.51 27.62
N ARG A 168 8.80 -21.52 27.12
CA ARG A 168 8.79 -20.11 27.59
C ARG A 168 8.79 -19.20 26.41
N ILE A 169 7.77 -18.35 26.33
CA ILE A 169 7.62 -17.39 25.23
C ILE A 169 8.45 -16.13 25.54
N PRO A 170 9.39 -15.72 24.66
CA PRO A 170 10.12 -14.48 24.84
C PRO A 170 9.16 -13.29 24.66
N ILE A 171 9.12 -12.42 25.67
CA ILE A 171 8.27 -11.22 25.68
C ILE A 171 9.16 -10.00 25.55
N SER A 172 8.84 -9.10 24.63
CA SER A 172 9.51 -7.82 24.52
C SER A 172 9.08 -6.87 25.63
N GLY A 173 10.06 -6.27 26.32
CA GLY A 173 9.81 -5.35 27.42
C GLY A 173 9.14 -6.02 28.62
N ASN A 174 8.11 -5.40 29.16
CA ASN A 174 7.37 -5.87 30.34
C ASN A 174 6.05 -6.58 30.02
N GLY A 175 5.79 -6.91 28.75
CA GLY A 175 4.57 -7.58 28.30
C GLY A 175 3.29 -6.76 28.33
N LYS A 176 3.37 -5.45 28.64
CA LYS A 176 2.19 -4.56 28.71
C LYS A 176 1.84 -3.86 27.41
N SER A 177 2.63 -4.06 26.35
CA SER A 177 2.36 -3.50 25.03
C SER A 177 1.05 -4.06 24.46
N ARG A 178 0.20 -3.16 23.98
CA ARG A 178 -1.07 -3.52 23.35
C ARG A 178 -0.90 -3.51 21.83
N TYR A 179 -1.43 -4.54 21.18
CA TYR A 179 -1.46 -4.68 19.74
C TYR A 179 -2.90 -4.83 19.28
N GLN A 180 -3.23 -4.22 18.16
CA GLN A 180 -4.56 -4.29 17.56
C GLN A 180 -4.42 -4.79 16.11
N PRO A 181 -4.21 -6.10 15.90
CA PRO A 181 -4.08 -6.64 14.57
C PRO A 181 -5.43 -6.60 13.83
N VAL A 182 -5.39 -6.38 12.52
CA VAL A 182 -6.54 -6.41 11.62
C VAL A 182 -6.25 -7.37 10.46
N TRP A 183 -7.24 -8.17 10.11
CA TRP A 183 -7.12 -9.14 9.02
C TRP A 183 -7.09 -8.44 7.66
N ALA A 184 -6.15 -8.84 6.79
CA ALA A 184 -5.94 -8.17 5.50
C ALA A 184 -7.19 -8.21 4.58
N ASP A 185 -8.01 -9.27 4.69
CA ASP A 185 -9.23 -9.38 3.92
C ASP A 185 -10.33 -8.43 4.41
N ASP A 186 -10.40 -8.19 5.73
CA ASP A 186 -11.33 -7.20 6.30
C ASP A 186 -10.96 -5.78 5.84
N VAL A 187 -9.65 -5.49 5.76
CA VAL A 187 -9.17 -4.22 5.21
C VAL A 187 -9.51 -4.11 3.73
N ALA A 188 -9.34 -5.18 2.95
CA ALA A 188 -9.69 -5.19 1.53
C ALA A 188 -11.19 -4.94 1.33
N ARG A 189 -12.06 -5.57 2.13
CA ARG A 189 -13.52 -5.32 2.12
C ARG A 189 -13.89 -3.88 2.43
N ALA A 190 -13.19 -3.24 3.37
CA ALA A 190 -13.45 -1.84 3.71
C ALA A 190 -13.08 -0.85 2.60
N VAL A 191 -12.29 -1.26 1.62
CA VAL A 191 -11.92 -0.42 0.45
C VAL A 191 -12.92 -0.54 -0.68
N GLU A 192 -13.60 -1.68 -0.76
CA GLU A 192 -14.60 -2.00 -1.79
C GLU A 192 -15.87 -1.13 -1.66
N HIS A 193 -16.20 -0.70 -0.44
CA HIS A 193 -17.34 0.16 -0.08
C HIS A 193 -16.96 1.64 0.00
#